data_953c36535c881e68b69374bd64310541
#
_entry.id   953c36535c881e68b69374bd64310541
#
_cell.length_a   1.000
_cell.length_b   1.000
_cell.length_c   1.000
_cell.angle_alpha   90.00
_cell.angle_beta   90.00
_cell.angle_gamma   90.00
#
_symmetry.space_group_name_H-M   'P 1'
#
loop_
_entity.id
_entity.type
_entity.pdbx_description
1 polymer ?
#
loop_
_entity_poly.entity_id
_entity_poly.type
_entity_poly.pdbx_seq_one_letter_code
_entity_poly.pdbx_strand_id
1 'polypeptide(L)'
;MLIKATICDHDHPERGLVTVPLPIPKEQYDQCVERVQALGIGNPLKKNCMVMELDSFFSVLKITEGRCVNLDELDYLAKRLDSFDDGEAAQFQAMASKLELRELKDLINSTFCCQQATVITDFSD
;
A
#
# COMPACT_ATOMS: atom_id res chain seq x y z
N MET A 1 10.24 6.66 5.95
CA MET A 1 9.75 5.48 5.20
C MET A 1 8.64 4.81 5.97
N LEU A 2 7.48 4.73 5.35
CA LEU A 2 6.27 4.27 6.00
C LEU A 2 6.04 2.77 5.85
N ILE A 3 6.36 2.24 4.67
CA ILE A 3 6.12 0.86 4.29
C ILE A 3 7.35 0.31 3.58
N LYS A 4 7.68 -0.95 3.86
CA LYS A 4 8.64 -1.72 3.07
C LYS A 4 7.89 -2.88 2.47
N ALA A 5 7.80 -2.94 1.15
CA ALA A 5 7.14 -4.03 0.45
C ALA A 5 8.18 -4.86 -0.28
N THR A 6 8.23 -6.15 0.01
CA THR A 6 9.05 -7.12 -0.71
C THR A 6 8.16 -7.75 -1.77
N ILE A 7 8.49 -7.56 -3.02
CA ILE A 7 7.65 -7.95 -4.15
C ILE A 7 8.41 -8.85 -5.12
N CYS A 8 7.64 -9.63 -5.88
CA CYS A 8 8.19 -10.46 -6.94
C CYS A 8 7.20 -10.50 -8.11
N ASP A 9 7.67 -11.06 -9.24
CA ASP A 9 6.80 -11.35 -10.36
C ASP A 9 6.05 -12.66 -10.05
N HIS A 10 4.73 -12.58 -9.92
CA HIS A 10 3.90 -13.73 -9.61
C HIS A 10 4.07 -14.87 -10.63
N ASP A 11 4.25 -14.52 -11.90
CA ASP A 11 4.38 -15.50 -12.98
C ASP A 11 5.79 -16.06 -13.08
N HIS A 12 6.77 -15.33 -12.57
CA HIS A 12 8.19 -15.70 -12.67
C HIS A 12 8.91 -15.43 -11.35
N PRO A 13 8.53 -16.14 -10.26
CA PRO A 13 9.16 -15.90 -8.96
C PRO A 13 10.66 -16.22 -8.93
N GLU A 14 11.14 -17.03 -9.88
CA GLU A 14 12.54 -17.35 -10.02
C GLU A 14 13.41 -16.14 -10.36
N ARG A 15 12.81 -15.04 -10.82
CA ARG A 15 13.55 -13.81 -11.11
C ARG A 15 14.00 -13.09 -9.85
N GLY A 16 13.49 -13.49 -8.70
CA GLY A 16 13.91 -12.96 -7.41
C GLY A 16 12.96 -11.96 -6.81
N LEU A 17 13.41 -11.38 -5.71
CA LEU A 17 12.62 -10.43 -4.90
C LEU A 17 13.29 -9.06 -4.92
N VAL A 18 12.48 -8.02 -4.75
CA VAL A 18 13.00 -6.67 -4.51
C VAL A 18 12.20 -6.04 -3.38
N THR A 19 12.87 -5.32 -2.49
CA THR A 19 12.23 -4.57 -1.41
C THR A 19 12.16 -3.11 -1.82
N VAL A 20 10.95 -2.56 -1.80
CA VAL A 20 10.69 -1.19 -2.22
C VAL A 20 10.20 -0.38 -1.04
N PRO A 21 10.83 0.78 -0.74
CA PRO A 21 10.30 1.69 0.28
C PRO A 21 9.11 2.45 -0.28
N LEU A 22 8.07 2.61 0.52
CA LEU A 22 6.85 3.32 0.12
C LEU A 22 6.48 4.35 1.19
N PRO A 23 6.08 5.57 0.85
CA PRO A 23 6.12 6.10 -0.51
C PRO A 23 7.56 6.13 -1.04
N ILE A 24 7.72 5.93 -2.33
CA ILE A 24 9.07 5.85 -2.93
C ILE A 24 9.73 7.23 -2.83
N PRO A 25 10.90 7.34 -2.18
CA PRO A 25 11.59 8.62 -2.11
C PRO A 25 11.92 9.13 -3.50
N LYS A 26 11.74 10.43 -3.70
CA LYS A 26 11.93 11.06 -5.00
C LYS A 26 13.32 10.79 -5.58
N GLU A 27 14.35 10.87 -4.74
CA GLU A 27 15.73 10.64 -5.14
C GLU A 27 16.05 9.18 -5.46
N GLN A 28 15.20 8.23 -5.03
CA GLN A 28 15.36 6.81 -5.28
C GLN A 28 14.39 6.27 -6.32
N TYR A 29 13.51 7.14 -6.82
CA TYR A 29 12.41 6.70 -7.69
C TYR A 29 12.92 5.95 -8.92
N ASP A 30 13.89 6.51 -9.63
CA ASP A 30 14.40 5.90 -10.86
C ASP A 30 15.05 4.54 -10.58
N GLN A 31 15.79 4.42 -9.49
CA GLN A 31 16.40 3.15 -9.09
C GLN A 31 15.38 2.10 -8.76
N CYS A 32 14.31 2.49 -8.04
CA CYS A 32 13.24 1.56 -7.69
C CYS A 32 12.51 1.08 -8.94
N VAL A 33 12.21 1.98 -9.87
CA VAL A 33 11.55 1.63 -11.13
C VAL A 33 12.42 0.66 -11.93
N GLU A 34 13.72 0.90 -12.03
CA GLU A 34 14.64 0.00 -12.71
C GLU A 34 14.62 -1.41 -12.13
N ARG A 35 14.70 -1.52 -10.79
CA ARG A 35 14.69 -2.81 -10.11
C ARG A 35 13.40 -3.56 -10.36
N VAL A 36 12.28 -2.85 -10.27
CA VAL A 36 10.95 -3.43 -10.48
C VAL A 36 10.81 -3.92 -11.92
N GLN A 37 11.23 -3.11 -12.89
CA GLN A 37 11.15 -3.48 -14.29
C GLN A 37 12.06 -4.66 -14.62
N ALA A 38 13.21 -4.77 -13.96
CA ALA A 38 14.12 -5.90 -14.16
C ALA A 38 13.48 -7.24 -13.79
N LEU A 39 12.50 -7.22 -12.87
CA LEU A 39 11.74 -8.42 -12.51
C LEU A 39 10.54 -8.68 -13.43
N GLY A 40 10.30 -7.82 -14.41
CA GLY A 40 9.14 -7.94 -15.29
C GLY A 40 7.85 -7.36 -14.69
N ILE A 41 7.95 -6.61 -13.61
CA ILE A 41 6.84 -5.95 -12.95
C ILE A 41 6.71 -4.52 -13.46
N GLY A 42 5.53 -3.94 -13.31
CA GLY A 42 5.30 -2.54 -13.65
C GLY A 42 4.41 -2.34 -14.87
N ASN A 43 4.05 -3.42 -15.56
CA ASN A 43 3.06 -3.33 -16.62
C ASN A 43 1.67 -3.41 -15.96
N PRO A 44 0.87 -2.34 -16.01
CA PRO A 44 -0.44 -2.34 -15.35
C PRO A 44 -1.43 -3.35 -15.92
N LEU A 45 -1.19 -3.84 -17.12
CA LEU A 45 -2.07 -4.82 -17.74
C LEU A 45 -1.82 -6.25 -17.25
N LYS A 46 -0.64 -6.53 -16.71
CA LYS A 46 -0.26 -7.89 -16.30
C LYS A 46 -0.66 -8.26 -14.89
N LYS A 47 -0.82 -7.31 -14.01
CA LYS A 47 -1.18 -7.52 -12.59
C LYS A 47 -0.37 -8.63 -11.93
N ASN A 48 0.93 -8.63 -12.17
CA ASN A 48 1.83 -9.69 -11.71
C ASN A 48 2.70 -9.28 -10.52
N CYS A 49 2.47 -8.12 -9.94
CA CYS A 49 3.22 -7.64 -8.78
C CYS A 49 2.67 -8.30 -7.53
N MET A 50 3.32 -9.35 -7.07
CA MET A 50 2.91 -10.06 -5.86
C MET A 50 3.67 -9.54 -4.64
N VAL A 51 2.92 -9.22 -3.59
CA VAL A 51 3.52 -8.81 -2.32
C VAL A 51 3.86 -10.07 -1.53
N MET A 52 5.15 -10.32 -1.31
CA MET A 52 5.60 -11.46 -0.54
C MET A 52 5.63 -11.14 0.95
N GLU A 53 6.05 -9.93 1.29
CA GLU A 53 6.13 -9.47 2.67
C GLU A 53 5.89 -7.97 2.69
N LEU A 54 5.17 -7.51 3.70
CA LEU A 54 4.91 -6.08 3.88
C LEU A 54 5.19 -5.71 5.32
N ASP A 55 6.15 -4.82 5.51
CA ASP A 55 6.53 -4.30 6.82
C ASP A 55 6.01 -2.87 6.94
N SER A 56 5.15 -2.63 7.92
CA SER A 56 4.53 -1.33 8.12
C SER A 56 4.02 -1.20 9.55
N PHE A 57 3.99 0.03 10.02
CA PHE A 57 3.29 0.38 11.25
C PHE A 57 1.80 0.03 11.17
N PHE A 58 1.23 0.12 9.97
CA PHE A 58 -0.19 -0.17 9.76
C PHE A 58 -0.41 -1.67 9.57
N SER A 59 -0.76 -2.36 10.65
CA SER A 59 -0.94 -3.82 10.63
C SER A 59 -2.04 -4.28 9.66
N VAL A 60 -3.04 -3.43 9.40
CA VAL A 60 -4.12 -3.76 8.46
C VAL A 60 -3.62 -3.96 7.03
N LEU A 61 -2.44 -3.42 6.69
CA LEU A 61 -1.87 -3.59 5.35
C LEU A 61 -1.31 -4.98 5.10
N LYS A 62 -1.13 -5.79 6.14
CA LYS A 62 -0.63 -7.15 5.98
C LYS A 62 -1.57 -8.04 5.16
N ILE A 63 -2.82 -7.63 5.00
CA ILE A 63 -3.75 -8.36 4.14
C ILE A 63 -3.31 -8.38 2.68
N THR A 64 -2.39 -7.48 2.28
CA THR A 64 -1.85 -7.47 0.92
C THR A 64 -0.82 -8.56 0.68
N GLU A 65 -0.25 -9.14 1.75
CA GLU A 65 0.72 -10.22 1.61
C GLU A 65 0.08 -11.43 0.94
N GLY A 66 0.81 -12.01 -0.01
CA GLY A 66 0.33 -13.14 -0.79
C GLY A 66 -0.64 -12.77 -1.92
N ARG A 67 -0.81 -11.48 -2.19
CA ARG A 67 -1.73 -10.99 -3.22
C ARG A 67 -0.99 -10.21 -4.28
N CYS A 68 -1.55 -10.26 -5.50
CA CYS A 68 -1.08 -9.39 -6.58
C CYS A 68 -1.75 -8.03 -6.46
N VAL A 69 -0.94 -6.98 -6.51
CA VAL A 69 -1.42 -5.61 -6.39
C VAL A 69 -0.86 -4.76 -7.51
N ASN A 70 -1.46 -3.60 -7.73
CA ASN A 70 -0.89 -2.58 -8.58
C ASN A 70 0.09 -1.78 -7.73
N LEU A 71 1.36 -1.77 -8.11
CA LEU A 71 2.39 -1.09 -7.32
C LEU A 71 2.14 0.41 -7.21
N ASP A 72 1.64 1.03 -8.28
CA ASP A 72 1.32 2.46 -8.25
C ASP A 72 0.20 2.77 -7.26
N GLU A 73 -0.80 1.89 -7.17
CA GLU A 73 -1.86 2.04 -6.18
C GLU A 73 -1.34 1.88 -4.76
N LEU A 74 -0.43 0.93 -4.54
CA LEU A 74 0.17 0.74 -3.23
C LEU A 74 1.01 1.96 -2.83
N ASP A 75 1.77 2.51 -3.77
CA ASP A 75 2.53 3.73 -3.54
C ASP A 75 1.61 4.92 -3.23
N TYR A 76 0.50 5.02 -3.95
CA TYR A 76 -0.50 6.05 -3.70
C TYR A 76 -1.10 5.93 -2.30
N LEU A 77 -1.45 4.72 -1.90
CA LEU A 77 -1.93 4.48 -0.53
C LEU A 77 -0.90 4.91 0.50
N ALA A 78 0.37 4.57 0.26
CA ALA A 78 1.45 4.97 1.16
C ALA A 78 1.57 6.50 1.26
N LYS A 79 1.42 7.21 0.16
CA LYS A 79 1.43 8.67 0.16
C LYS A 79 0.26 9.25 0.95
N ARG A 80 -0.91 8.65 0.82
CA ARG A 80 -2.08 9.07 1.60
C ARG A 80 -1.83 8.89 3.10
N LEU A 81 -1.32 7.72 3.48
CA LEU A 81 -1.06 7.41 4.88
C LEU A 81 0.06 8.26 5.47
N ASP A 82 1.06 8.61 4.65
CA ASP A 82 2.16 9.46 5.07
C ASP A 82 1.69 10.87 5.43
N SER A 83 0.57 11.31 4.87
CA SER A 83 -0.02 12.61 5.16
C SER A 83 -0.89 12.62 6.43
N PHE A 84 -1.14 11.47 7.03
CA PHE A 84 -2.01 11.35 8.19
C PHE A 84 -1.29 11.75 9.47
N ASP A 85 -2.02 12.41 10.38
CA ASP A 85 -1.58 12.56 11.75
C ASP A 85 -1.92 11.27 12.54
N ASP A 86 -1.54 11.22 13.82
CA ASP A 86 -1.74 10.03 14.65
C ASP A 86 -3.23 9.68 14.81
N GLY A 87 -4.08 10.68 14.92
CA GLY A 87 -5.52 10.47 15.05
C GLY A 87 -6.12 9.90 13.78
N GLU A 88 -5.75 10.44 12.63
CA GLU A 88 -6.21 9.94 11.34
C GLU A 88 -5.71 8.52 11.08
N ALA A 89 -4.46 8.25 11.42
CA ALA A 89 -3.89 6.91 11.28
C ALA A 89 -4.64 5.89 12.12
N ALA A 90 -4.95 6.24 13.37
CA ALA A 90 -5.70 5.36 14.25
C ALA A 90 -7.11 5.10 13.72
N GLN A 91 -7.78 6.12 13.21
CA GLN A 91 -9.11 5.97 12.62
C GLN A 91 -9.09 5.10 11.38
N PHE A 92 -8.07 5.27 10.53
CA PHE A 92 -7.92 4.44 9.34
C PHE A 92 -7.79 2.96 9.71
N GLN A 93 -6.91 2.64 10.65
CA GLN A 93 -6.72 1.26 11.07
C GLN A 93 -7.98 0.67 11.70
N ALA A 94 -8.65 1.43 12.56
CA ALA A 94 -9.89 0.98 13.19
C ALA A 94 -10.98 0.72 12.15
N MET A 95 -11.14 1.63 11.19
CA MET A 95 -12.14 1.50 10.13
C MET A 95 -11.84 0.30 9.23
N ALA A 96 -10.60 0.15 8.79
CA ALA A 96 -10.20 -0.95 7.91
C ALA A 96 -10.38 -2.30 8.60
N SER A 97 -10.03 -2.38 9.88
CA SER A 97 -10.21 -3.59 10.67
C SER A 97 -11.68 -3.93 10.89
N LYS A 98 -12.48 -2.92 11.26
CA LYS A 98 -13.90 -3.09 11.53
C LYS A 98 -14.68 -3.52 10.28
N LEU A 99 -14.35 -2.95 9.13
CA LEU A 99 -15.00 -3.25 7.87
C LEU A 99 -14.40 -4.47 7.18
N GLU A 100 -13.34 -5.04 7.75
CA GLU A 100 -12.65 -6.20 7.20
C GLU A 100 -12.21 -5.98 5.75
N LEU A 101 -11.68 -4.79 5.46
CA LEU A 101 -11.23 -4.45 4.12
C LEU A 101 -10.05 -5.33 3.73
N ARG A 102 -10.10 -5.90 2.52
CA ARG A 102 -9.08 -6.83 2.05
C ARG A 102 -8.44 -6.41 0.74
N GLU A 103 -9.09 -5.53 0.00
CA GLU A 103 -8.59 -5.09 -1.29
C GLU A 103 -7.94 -3.72 -1.19
N LEU A 104 -6.88 -3.54 -1.97
CA LEU A 104 -6.13 -2.30 -1.98
C LEU A 104 -7.01 -1.09 -2.32
N LYS A 105 -7.91 -1.28 -3.29
CA LYS A 105 -8.87 -0.26 -3.69
C LYS A 105 -9.72 0.21 -2.52
N ASP A 106 -10.20 -0.72 -1.70
CA ASP A 106 -11.03 -0.39 -0.55
C ASP A 106 -10.24 0.33 0.53
N LEU A 107 -8.99 -0.06 0.71
CA LEU A 107 -8.10 0.63 1.64
C LEU A 107 -7.85 2.07 1.20
N ILE A 108 -7.62 2.29 -0.09
CA ILE A 108 -7.43 3.64 -0.63
C ILE A 108 -8.69 4.48 -0.41
N ASN A 109 -9.85 3.93 -0.74
CA ASN A 109 -11.12 4.64 -0.53
C ASN A 109 -11.33 4.95 0.95
N SER A 110 -10.95 4.05 1.84
CA SER A 110 -11.05 4.24 3.28
C SER A 110 -10.22 5.42 3.78
N THR A 111 -9.10 5.74 3.13
CA THR A 111 -8.29 6.90 3.54
C THR A 111 -9.07 8.21 3.39
N PHE A 112 -9.90 8.31 2.37
CA PHE A 112 -10.76 9.50 2.18
C PHE A 112 -11.94 9.50 3.14
N CYS A 113 -12.57 8.35 3.33
CA CYS A 113 -13.69 8.21 4.26
C CYS A 113 -13.25 8.48 5.70
N CYS A 114 -12.05 8.09 6.07
CA CYS A 114 -11.50 8.32 7.39
C CYS A 114 -11.40 9.82 7.70
N GLN A 115 -10.96 10.63 6.73
CA GLN A 115 -10.89 12.07 6.90
C GLN A 115 -12.28 12.69 7.01
N GLN A 116 -13.22 12.19 6.23
CA GLN A 116 -14.61 12.63 6.30
C GLN A 116 -15.27 12.19 7.61
N ALA A 117 -14.96 10.99 8.08
CA ALA A 117 -15.51 10.47 9.31
C ALA A 117 -15.13 11.33 10.51
N THR A 118 -13.93 11.91 10.51
CA THR A 118 -13.49 12.82 11.55
C THR A 118 -14.42 14.04 11.66
N VAL A 119 -14.84 14.57 10.52
CA VAL A 119 -15.77 15.69 10.45
C VAL A 119 -17.18 15.26 10.83
N ILE A 120 -17.63 14.12 10.34
CA ILE A 120 -18.99 13.59 10.58
C ILE A 120 -19.17 13.19 12.02
N THR A 121 -18.15 12.67 12.67
CA THR A 121 -18.22 12.26 14.07
C THR A 121 -18.61 13.44 14.98
N ASP A 122 -18.19 14.64 14.64
CA ASP A 122 -18.55 15.83 15.38
C ASP A 122 -20.04 16.13 15.31
N PHE A 123 -20.73 15.64 14.29
CA PHE A 123 -22.16 15.83 14.13
C PHE A 123 -23.00 14.71 14.72
N SER A 124 -22.45 13.53 14.82
CA SER A 124 -23.21 12.35 15.26
C SER A 124 -23.39 12.32 16.77
N ASP A 125 -22.70 13.15 17.47
CA ASP A 125 -22.84 13.29 18.91
C ASP A 125 -23.85 14.37 19.27
#